data_a3d4fb1b01c7a4b602614d978d1d7213
#
_entry.id   a3d4fb1b01c7a4b602614d978d1d7213
#
_cell.length_a   1.000
_cell.length_b   1.000
_cell.length_c   1.000
_cell.angle_alpha   90.00
_cell.angle_beta   90.00
_cell.angle_gamma   90.00
#
_symmetry.space_group_name_H-M   'P 1'
#
loop_
_entity.id
_entity.type
_entity.pdbx_description
1 polymer ?
#
loop_
_entity_poly.entity_id
_entity_poly.type
_entity_poly.pdbx_seq_one_letter_code
_entity_poly.pdbx_strand_id
1 'polypeptide(L)'
;SHFSWLQMPKSEGGIQGVKYPIVSDFSKSISESYGILAGSYAPDENGNWVCEGAPVAFRGLFLIDKEGVVRHCVINDLPLGRNVDEVLRMVDALQHFEEYGEVCPANWSKGKDAMKATEDGVASYLSKH
;
A
#
# COMPACT_ATOMS: atom_id res chain seq x y z
N SER A 1 -11.12 0.42 20.95
CA SER A 1 -11.60 0.76 19.58
C SER A 1 -10.77 1.87 18.96
N HIS A 2 -10.91 2.08 17.67
CA HIS A 2 -10.22 3.14 16.92
C HIS A 2 -10.46 4.53 17.51
N PHE A 3 -11.67 4.81 17.97
CA PHE A 3 -12.00 6.09 18.61
C PHE A 3 -11.15 6.36 19.85
N SER A 4 -11.05 5.40 20.75
CA SER A 4 -10.21 5.52 21.96
C SER A 4 -8.74 5.71 21.60
N TRP A 5 -8.27 4.98 20.59
CA TRP A 5 -6.90 5.06 20.11
C TRP A 5 -6.56 6.42 19.49
N LEU A 6 -7.52 7.02 18.75
CA LEU A 6 -7.40 8.37 18.20
C LEU A 6 -7.34 9.47 19.28
N GLN A 7 -7.90 9.22 20.46
CA GLN A 7 -7.87 10.16 21.58
C GLN A 7 -6.61 10.02 22.44
N MET A 8 -5.93 8.88 22.36
CA MET A 8 -4.78 8.56 23.19
C MET A 8 -3.52 9.26 22.67
N PRO A 9 -2.73 9.92 23.56
CA PRO A 9 -1.49 10.55 23.19
C PRO A 9 -0.45 9.54 22.64
N LYS A 10 0.43 10.01 21.79
CA LYS A 10 1.52 9.16 21.24
C LYS A 10 2.45 8.63 22.33
N SER A 11 2.68 9.38 23.40
CA SER A 11 3.46 8.96 24.57
C SER A 11 2.87 7.78 25.32
N GLU A 12 1.59 7.51 25.12
CA GLU A 12 0.85 6.38 25.72
C GLU A 12 0.52 5.29 24.67
N GLY A 13 1.16 5.34 23.50
CA GLY A 13 0.94 4.38 22.41
C GLY A 13 -0.27 4.68 21.52
N GLY A 14 -0.85 5.87 21.64
CA GLY A 14 -1.97 6.31 20.82
C GLY A 14 -1.54 6.91 19.48
N ILE A 15 -2.55 7.26 18.68
CA ILE A 15 -2.40 7.90 17.36
C ILE A 15 -3.10 9.26 17.30
N GLN A 16 -3.15 9.96 18.42
CA GLN A 16 -3.75 11.28 18.47
C GLN A 16 -3.17 12.21 17.38
N GLY A 17 -4.04 12.93 16.68
CA GLY A 17 -3.68 13.85 15.60
C GLY A 17 -3.73 13.24 14.19
N VAL A 18 -3.99 11.96 14.04
CA VAL A 18 -4.26 11.33 12.73
C VAL A 18 -5.57 11.89 12.16
N LYS A 19 -5.51 12.34 10.88
CA LYS A 19 -6.64 13.01 10.20
C LYS A 19 -7.22 12.21 9.03
N TYR A 20 -6.57 11.12 8.61
CA TYR A 20 -7.11 10.26 7.57
C TYR A 20 -8.14 9.27 8.15
N PRO A 21 -9.10 8.79 7.34
CA PRO A 21 -10.08 7.81 7.80
C PRO A 21 -9.42 6.49 8.23
N ILE A 22 -9.94 5.92 9.32
CA ILE A 22 -9.56 4.58 9.79
C ILE A 22 -10.80 3.69 9.68
N VAL A 23 -10.70 2.65 8.85
CA VAL A 23 -11.79 1.73 8.57
C VAL A 23 -11.74 0.57 9.57
N SER A 24 -12.89 0.19 10.11
CA SER A 24 -13.02 -1.01 10.94
C SER A 24 -13.21 -2.23 10.06
N ASP A 25 -12.34 -3.23 10.23
CA ASP A 25 -12.43 -4.54 9.58
C ASP A 25 -12.74 -5.63 10.60
N PHE A 26 -13.82 -5.44 11.34
CA PHE A 26 -14.22 -6.37 12.41
C PHE A 26 -14.48 -7.79 11.88
N SER A 27 -15.13 -7.92 10.74
CA SER A 27 -15.43 -9.21 10.09
C SER A 27 -14.24 -9.84 9.37
N LYS A 28 -13.13 -9.10 9.20
CA LYS A 28 -11.94 -9.50 8.43
C LYS A 28 -12.15 -9.63 6.92
N SER A 29 -13.31 -9.28 6.42
CA SER A 29 -13.66 -9.37 5.00
C SER A 29 -12.84 -8.43 4.12
N ILE A 30 -12.46 -7.25 4.63
CA ILE A 30 -11.62 -6.30 3.89
C ILE A 30 -10.20 -6.86 3.74
N SER A 31 -9.60 -7.32 4.84
CA SER A 31 -8.26 -7.94 4.81
C SER A 31 -8.22 -9.17 3.92
N GLU A 32 -9.28 -9.97 3.92
CA GLU A 32 -9.43 -11.13 3.04
C GLU A 32 -9.52 -10.71 1.57
N SER A 33 -10.34 -9.69 1.25
CA SER A 33 -10.49 -9.16 -0.11
C SER A 33 -9.19 -8.59 -0.67
N TYR A 34 -8.32 -7.99 0.17
CA TYR A 34 -6.99 -7.55 -0.21
C TYR A 34 -5.94 -8.68 -0.24
N GLY A 35 -6.32 -9.92 0.12
CA GLY A 35 -5.42 -11.06 0.13
C GLY A 35 -4.31 -10.98 1.19
N ILE A 36 -4.53 -10.23 2.27
CA ILE A 36 -3.53 -10.00 3.32
C ILE A 36 -3.93 -10.56 4.69
N LEU A 37 -5.04 -11.27 4.79
CA LEU A 37 -5.44 -11.93 6.03
C LEU A 37 -4.51 -13.11 6.31
N ALA A 38 -3.92 -13.17 7.50
CA ALA A 38 -3.03 -14.26 7.89
C ALA A 38 -3.79 -15.56 8.18
N GLY A 39 -5.05 -15.48 8.61
CA GLY A 39 -5.96 -16.61 8.74
C GLY A 39 -6.77 -16.87 7.47
N SER A 40 -7.68 -17.84 7.55
CA SER A 40 -8.65 -18.13 6.49
C SER A 40 -10.03 -17.61 6.90
N TYR A 41 -10.77 -17.04 5.97
CA TYR A 41 -12.12 -16.57 6.17
C TYR A 41 -13.09 -17.47 5.41
N ALA A 42 -13.87 -18.24 6.13
CA ALA A 42 -14.76 -19.25 5.55
C ALA A 42 -16.03 -19.42 6.39
N PRO A 43 -17.14 -19.96 5.83
CA PRO A 43 -18.33 -20.28 6.61
C PRO A 43 -18.07 -21.49 7.53
N ASP A 44 -18.57 -21.40 8.76
CA ASP A 44 -18.62 -22.51 9.70
C ASP A 44 -19.74 -23.50 9.35
N GLU A 45 -19.92 -24.54 10.15
CA GLU A 45 -20.95 -25.58 9.97
C GLU A 45 -22.38 -25.00 9.97
N ASN A 46 -22.60 -23.83 10.56
CA ASN A 46 -23.88 -23.15 10.64
C ASN A 46 -24.05 -22.07 9.54
N GLY A 47 -23.05 -21.91 8.66
CA GLY A 47 -23.05 -20.91 7.60
C GLY A 47 -22.62 -19.51 8.05
N ASN A 48 -22.11 -19.33 9.27
CA ASN A 48 -21.56 -18.06 9.72
C ASN A 48 -20.13 -17.89 9.22
N TRP A 49 -19.81 -16.74 8.66
CA TRP A 49 -18.46 -16.43 8.22
C TRP A 49 -17.54 -16.17 9.41
N VAL A 50 -16.53 -17.00 9.57
CA VAL A 50 -15.54 -16.94 10.67
C VAL A 50 -14.12 -16.96 10.14
N CYS A 51 -13.21 -16.40 10.90
CA CYS A 51 -11.78 -16.46 10.59
C CYS A 51 -11.14 -17.63 11.35
N GLU A 52 -10.61 -18.59 10.62
CA GLU A 52 -9.78 -19.66 11.16
C GLU A 52 -8.31 -19.23 11.17
N GLY A 53 -7.60 -19.48 12.26
CA GLY A 53 -6.21 -19.06 12.43
C GLY A 53 -6.08 -17.66 13.00
N ALA A 54 -4.99 -16.97 12.65
CA ALA A 54 -4.71 -15.63 13.17
C ALA A 54 -5.61 -14.56 12.52
N PRO A 55 -6.54 -13.91 13.27
CA PRO A 55 -7.48 -12.93 12.73
C PRO A 55 -6.81 -11.56 12.56
N VAL A 56 -5.64 -11.52 11.96
CA VAL A 56 -4.82 -10.32 11.75
C VAL A 56 -4.40 -10.21 10.30
N ALA A 57 -4.24 -8.98 9.83
CA ALA A 57 -3.71 -8.71 8.50
C ALA A 57 -2.18 -8.63 8.54
N PHE A 58 -1.53 -9.15 7.50
CA PHE A 58 -0.14 -8.80 7.20
C PHE A 58 0.03 -7.29 7.03
N ARG A 59 1.26 -6.80 7.03
CA ARG A 59 1.59 -5.38 6.89
C ARG A 59 1.46 -4.95 5.43
N GLY A 60 0.21 -4.91 4.93
CA GLY A 60 -0.11 -4.49 3.58
C GLY A 60 -0.17 -2.98 3.42
N LEU A 61 0.24 -2.50 2.24
CA LEU A 61 0.04 -1.15 1.76
C LEU A 61 -0.23 -1.22 0.27
N PHE A 62 -1.20 -0.46 -0.21
CA PHE A 62 -1.64 -0.45 -1.60
C PHE A 62 -1.73 0.99 -2.09
N LEU A 63 -1.05 1.29 -3.20
CA LEU A 63 -1.25 2.53 -3.95
C LEU A 63 -2.29 2.27 -5.03
N ILE A 64 -3.40 2.95 -4.92
CA ILE A 64 -4.56 2.80 -5.81
C ILE A 64 -4.75 4.12 -6.55
N ASP A 65 -4.83 4.05 -7.88
CA ASP A 65 -5.02 5.26 -8.70
C ASP A 65 -6.48 5.75 -8.69
N LYS A 66 -6.73 6.83 -9.42
CA LYS A 66 -8.05 7.47 -9.48
C LYS A 66 -9.13 6.62 -10.16
N GLU A 67 -8.73 5.65 -10.98
CA GLU A 67 -9.60 4.67 -11.62
C GLU A 67 -9.88 3.44 -10.75
N GLY A 68 -9.28 3.37 -9.54
CA GLY A 68 -9.43 2.24 -8.63
C GLY A 68 -8.51 1.05 -8.93
N VAL A 69 -7.47 1.27 -9.73
CA VAL A 69 -6.49 0.23 -10.09
C VAL A 69 -5.32 0.24 -9.11
N VAL A 70 -4.95 -0.93 -8.58
CA VAL A 70 -3.75 -1.10 -7.76
C VAL A 70 -2.51 -0.96 -8.64
N ARG A 71 -1.70 0.05 -8.37
CA ARG A 71 -0.49 0.35 -9.13
C ARG A 71 0.80 -0.09 -8.43
N HIS A 72 0.76 -0.20 -7.12
CA HIS A 72 1.88 -0.67 -6.30
C HIS A 72 1.34 -1.29 -5.03
N CYS A 73 1.97 -2.34 -4.55
CA CYS A 73 1.69 -2.90 -3.24
C CYS A 73 2.96 -3.41 -2.56
N VAL A 74 2.93 -3.35 -1.24
CA VAL A 74 3.95 -3.95 -0.37
C VAL A 74 3.22 -4.77 0.68
N ILE A 75 3.62 -6.01 0.86
CA ILE A 75 3.06 -6.88 1.89
C ILE A 75 4.25 -7.48 2.65
N ASN A 76 4.39 -7.05 3.90
CA ASN A 76 5.43 -7.55 4.80
C ASN A 76 4.83 -8.48 5.84
N ASP A 77 5.64 -9.39 6.34
CA ASP A 77 5.28 -10.18 7.52
C ASP A 77 5.06 -9.28 8.75
N LEU A 78 4.38 -9.83 9.75
CA LEU A 78 3.92 -9.09 10.95
C LEU A 78 5.03 -8.31 11.67
N PRO A 79 6.26 -8.83 11.84
CA PRO A 79 7.33 -8.12 12.53
C PRO A 79 8.01 -7.04 11.68
N LEU A 80 7.72 -6.97 10.39
CA LEU A 80 8.43 -6.12 9.43
C LEU A 80 7.66 -4.85 9.10
N GLY A 81 8.19 -3.70 9.49
CA GLY A 81 7.62 -2.39 9.16
C GLY A 81 7.72 -2.07 7.66
N ARG A 82 6.81 -1.22 7.19
CA ARG A 82 6.83 -0.68 5.81
C ARG A 82 7.74 0.53 5.73
N ASN A 83 8.30 0.78 4.54
CA ASN A 83 9.08 1.99 4.26
C ASN A 83 8.17 3.07 3.66
N VAL A 84 7.88 4.11 4.42
CA VAL A 84 7.00 5.21 3.98
C VAL A 84 7.64 6.05 2.89
N ASP A 85 8.95 6.25 2.92
CA ASP A 85 9.67 7.02 1.88
C ASP A 85 9.58 6.33 0.52
N GLU A 86 9.65 4.99 0.48
CA GLU A 86 9.44 4.23 -0.74
C GLU A 86 8.02 4.38 -1.29
N VAL A 87 7.01 4.44 -0.42
CA VAL A 87 5.63 4.67 -0.84
C VAL A 87 5.48 6.06 -1.46
N LEU A 88 6.05 7.08 -0.85
CA LEU A 88 6.04 8.45 -1.37
C LEU A 88 6.78 8.53 -2.71
N ARG A 89 7.90 7.84 -2.85
CA ARG A 89 8.62 7.71 -4.12
C ARG A 89 7.74 7.09 -5.21
N MET A 90 6.96 6.07 -4.88
CA MET A 90 6.04 5.42 -5.82
C MET A 90 4.86 6.32 -6.20
N VAL A 91 4.36 7.13 -5.26
CA VAL A 91 3.34 8.16 -5.57
C VAL A 91 3.91 9.18 -6.56
N ASP A 92 5.12 9.67 -6.33
CA ASP A 92 5.79 10.60 -7.23
C ASP A 92 5.99 10.00 -8.63
N ALA A 93 6.40 8.73 -8.70
CA ALA A 93 6.59 8.01 -9.96
C ALA A 93 5.27 7.82 -10.72
N LEU A 94 4.20 7.46 -10.03
CA LEU A 94 2.87 7.33 -10.65
C LEU A 94 2.39 8.67 -11.20
N GLN A 95 2.50 9.74 -10.42
CA GLN A 95 2.11 11.08 -10.84
C GLN A 95 2.95 11.56 -12.04
N HIS A 96 4.25 11.28 -12.07
CA HIS A 96 5.13 11.58 -13.20
C HIS A 96 4.66 10.87 -14.47
N PHE A 97 4.37 9.57 -14.37
CA PHE A 97 3.84 8.80 -15.49
C PHE A 97 2.49 9.34 -15.99
N GLU A 98 1.58 9.67 -15.07
CA GLU A 98 0.25 10.22 -15.42
C GLU A 98 0.36 11.58 -16.12
N GLU A 99 1.32 12.41 -15.73
CA GLU A 99 1.51 13.75 -16.28
C GLU A 99 2.28 13.75 -17.61
N TYR A 100 3.36 12.98 -17.70
CA TYR A 100 4.30 13.03 -18.83
C TYR A 100 4.27 11.81 -19.76
N GLY A 101 3.64 10.72 -19.35
CA GLY A 101 3.66 9.45 -20.09
C GLY A 101 5.04 8.78 -20.13
N GLU A 102 5.99 9.24 -19.31
CA GLU A 102 7.32 8.69 -19.22
C GLU A 102 7.40 7.62 -18.14
N VAL A 103 8.21 6.58 -18.40
CA VAL A 103 8.44 5.50 -17.43
C VAL A 103 9.62 5.85 -16.53
N CYS A 104 9.48 5.52 -15.26
CA CYS A 104 10.48 5.77 -14.24
C CYS A 104 11.37 4.53 -14.10
N PRO A 105 12.69 4.65 -14.38
CA PRO A 105 13.60 3.52 -14.25
C PRO A 105 13.84 3.13 -12.77
N ALA A 106 14.56 2.03 -12.57
CA ALA A 106 14.93 1.58 -11.23
C ALA A 106 15.64 2.70 -10.44
N ASN A 107 15.30 2.80 -9.16
CA ASN A 107 15.82 3.84 -8.25
C ASN A 107 15.52 5.29 -8.66
N TRP A 108 14.56 5.49 -9.56
CA TRP A 108 14.10 6.83 -9.92
C TRP A 108 13.50 7.55 -8.70
N SER A 109 13.76 8.83 -8.62
CA SER A 109 13.08 9.73 -7.69
C SER A 109 12.78 11.05 -8.39
N LYS A 110 11.83 11.81 -7.84
CA LYS A 110 11.40 13.09 -8.40
C LYS A 110 12.61 14.01 -8.69
N GLY A 111 12.64 14.54 -9.90
CA GLY A 111 13.74 15.39 -10.39
C GLY A 111 14.84 14.65 -11.12
N LYS A 112 14.85 13.32 -11.15
CA LYS A 112 15.76 12.54 -11.98
C LYS A 112 15.20 12.30 -13.37
N ASP A 113 16.08 11.96 -14.31
CA ASP A 113 15.70 11.61 -15.68
C ASP A 113 14.77 10.41 -15.71
N ALA A 114 13.71 10.52 -16.49
CA ALA A 114 12.83 9.44 -16.87
C ALA A 114 13.04 9.09 -18.35
N MET A 115 12.36 8.08 -18.86
CA MET A 115 12.55 7.65 -20.24
C MET A 115 11.21 7.39 -20.93
N LYS A 116 11.16 7.57 -22.24
CA LYS A 116 10.04 7.14 -23.05
C LYS A 116 10.07 5.61 -23.21
N ALA A 117 8.90 4.98 -23.15
CA ALA A 117 8.76 3.54 -23.33
C ALA A 117 8.85 3.13 -24.81
N THR A 118 9.94 3.52 -25.47
CA THR A 118 10.28 3.18 -26.85
C THR A 118 11.72 2.73 -26.94
N GLU A 119 12.10 1.98 -27.99
CA GLU A 119 13.49 1.53 -28.17
C GLU A 119 14.47 2.70 -28.18
N ASP A 120 14.15 3.77 -28.91
CA ASP A 120 14.97 4.99 -28.96
C ASP A 120 15.02 5.71 -27.60
N GLY A 121 13.92 5.74 -26.86
CA GLY A 121 13.85 6.33 -25.54
C GLY A 121 14.72 5.61 -24.53
N VAL A 122 14.68 4.28 -24.55
CA VAL A 122 15.54 3.42 -23.70
C VAL A 122 17.01 3.58 -24.08
N ALA A 123 17.33 3.51 -25.38
CA ALA A 123 18.72 3.71 -25.86
C ALA A 123 19.27 5.08 -25.47
N SER A 124 18.48 6.15 -25.62
CA SER A 124 18.85 7.50 -25.22
C SER A 124 19.10 7.62 -23.71
N TYR A 125 18.28 7.00 -22.90
CA TYR A 125 18.47 6.98 -21.45
C TYR A 125 19.74 6.22 -21.05
N LEU A 126 19.91 4.99 -21.55
CA LEU A 126 21.06 4.15 -21.21
C LEU A 126 22.39 4.72 -21.68
N SER A 127 22.42 5.50 -22.79
CA SER A 127 23.63 6.14 -23.28
C SER A 127 24.15 7.23 -22.34
N LYS A 128 23.33 7.75 -21.44
CA LYS A 128 23.68 8.81 -20.47
C LYS A 128 23.99 8.28 -19.08
N HIS A 129 23.63 7.04 -18.82
CA HIS A 129 23.72 6.40 -17.50
C HIS A 129 24.41 5.05 -17.58
#